data_e9aae56ef8e75ff3a37a156bf9a8452d
#
_entry.id   e9aae56ef8e75ff3a37a156bf9a8452d
#
_cell.length_a   1.000
_cell.length_b   1.000
_cell.length_c   1.000
_cell.angle_alpha   90.00
_cell.angle_beta   90.00
_cell.angle_gamma   90.00
#
_symmetry.space_group_name_H-M   'P 1'
#
loop_
_entity.id
_entity.type
_entity.pdbx_description
1 polymer ?
#
loop_
_entity_poly.entity_id
_entity_poly.type
_entity_poly.pdbx_seq_one_letter_code
_entity_poly.pdbx_strand_id
1 'polypeptide(L)'
;MTPPADLVRMVTDRRRTAPIDRDFSSWAGQHYGPAASRAAANLLGVVTYDADPGRLSAAFVWERLLRVTAPRPPAVRYVIGGWSSVIARLATRAREMGVVIETGARVDQLPDPPVLVATELTAAQRLLADATLLWDSGRSVLLDLGVTARGGDAFAVVDLDEAGFLERYSSPDPTLAPAGHSLVQAQMPLRFGESKADGLRRLERLVELGIPGWRRRTTWRRDAVATGRTGALDLPGRTWRDRPAISRGDGVFLAGDMVAAPGLLGEVSINSAIQAARGAVQAAGIREDREPVNR
;
A
#
# COMPACT_ATOMS: atom_id res chain seq x y z
N MET A 1 -25.16 9.54 4.47
CA MET A 1 -24.72 10.93 4.20
C MET A 1 -24.43 11.06 2.72
N THR A 2 -25.00 12.07 2.05
CA THR A 2 -24.68 12.35 0.63
C THR A 2 -23.29 12.97 0.58
N PRO A 3 -22.38 12.51 -0.31
CA PRO A 3 -21.08 13.12 -0.44
C PRO A 3 -21.22 14.59 -0.87
N PRO A 4 -20.32 15.48 -0.43
CA PRO A 4 -20.36 16.89 -0.86
C PRO A 4 -20.36 16.99 -2.39
N ALA A 5 -21.21 17.83 -2.97
CA ALA A 5 -21.27 18.00 -4.44
C ALA A 5 -19.91 18.32 -5.05
N ASP A 6 -19.10 19.09 -4.33
CA ASP A 6 -17.73 19.43 -4.74
C ASP A 6 -16.78 18.22 -4.76
N LEU A 7 -17.01 17.18 -3.93
CA LEU A 7 -16.25 15.93 -4.03
C LEU A 7 -16.55 15.20 -5.33
N VAL A 8 -17.81 15.15 -5.74
CA VAL A 8 -18.20 14.56 -7.04
C VAL A 8 -17.55 15.33 -8.19
N ARG A 9 -17.60 16.67 -8.15
CA ARG A 9 -16.92 17.52 -9.13
C ARG A 9 -15.42 17.24 -9.16
N MET A 10 -14.78 17.11 -8.01
CA MET A 10 -13.35 16.81 -7.90
C MET A 10 -12.99 15.48 -8.59
N VAL A 11 -13.66 14.38 -8.27
CA VAL A 11 -13.32 13.05 -8.83
C VAL A 11 -13.65 12.91 -10.32
N THR A 12 -14.45 13.84 -10.88
CA THR A 12 -14.75 13.88 -12.31
C THR A 12 -13.84 14.81 -13.10
N ASP A 13 -13.09 15.70 -12.46
CA ASP A 13 -12.17 16.65 -13.12
C ASP A 13 -10.82 15.98 -13.48
N ARG A 14 -10.87 15.04 -14.41
CA ARG A 14 -9.72 14.22 -14.77
C ARG A 14 -8.66 14.93 -15.64
N ARG A 15 -8.96 16.15 -16.11
CA ARG A 15 -8.05 16.93 -16.96
C ARG A 15 -7.13 17.85 -16.16
N ARG A 16 -7.44 18.07 -14.90
CA ARG A 16 -6.66 18.96 -14.05
C ARG A 16 -5.34 18.30 -13.63
N THR A 17 -4.27 19.05 -13.73
CA THR A 17 -2.94 18.65 -13.23
C THR A 17 -2.71 19.31 -11.87
N ALA A 18 -2.30 18.50 -10.92
CA ALA A 18 -1.93 18.99 -9.59
C ALA A 18 -0.41 19.27 -9.51
N PRO A 19 0.02 20.32 -8.78
CA PRO A 19 1.42 20.68 -8.63
C PRO A 19 2.16 19.70 -7.69
N ILE A 20 3.47 19.55 -7.90
CA ILE A 20 4.31 18.70 -7.04
C ILE A 20 4.72 19.44 -5.76
N ASP A 21 4.96 20.74 -5.85
CA ASP A 21 5.57 21.60 -4.83
C ASP A 21 4.60 22.13 -3.77
N ARG A 22 3.31 21.77 -3.85
CA ARG A 22 2.26 22.18 -2.91
C ARG A 22 1.61 20.97 -2.26
N ASP A 23 1.15 21.15 -1.03
CA ASP A 23 0.33 20.15 -0.35
C ASP A 23 -1.09 20.09 -0.96
N PHE A 24 -1.69 18.90 -0.83
CA PHE A 24 -2.99 18.62 -1.44
C PHE A 24 -4.12 19.47 -0.81
N SER A 25 -4.11 19.62 0.51
CA SER A 25 -5.17 20.38 1.20
C SER A 25 -5.23 21.81 0.74
N SER A 26 -4.08 22.50 0.64
CA SER A 26 -4.00 23.89 0.16
C SER A 26 -4.41 24.00 -1.30
N TRP A 27 -3.90 23.13 -2.16
CA TRP A 27 -4.21 23.15 -3.59
C TRP A 27 -5.69 22.79 -3.85
N ALA A 28 -6.16 21.66 -3.35
CA ALA A 28 -7.52 21.19 -3.58
C ALA A 28 -8.57 22.10 -2.89
N GLY A 29 -8.24 22.62 -1.72
CA GLY A 29 -9.11 23.56 -0.99
C GLY A 29 -9.43 24.83 -1.79
N GLN A 30 -8.45 25.36 -2.56
CA GLN A 30 -8.66 26.52 -3.44
C GLN A 30 -9.58 26.21 -4.64
N HIS A 31 -9.58 24.98 -5.12
CA HIS A 31 -10.33 24.59 -6.32
C HIS A 31 -11.71 23.98 -6.02
N TYR A 32 -11.84 23.27 -4.92
CA TYR A 32 -13.02 22.44 -4.61
C TYR A 32 -13.59 22.72 -3.19
N GLY A 33 -12.97 23.63 -2.46
CA GLY A 33 -13.36 23.94 -1.08
C GLY A 33 -12.78 22.98 -0.04
N PRO A 34 -12.69 23.43 1.24
CA PRO A 34 -11.98 22.71 2.29
C PRO A 34 -12.65 21.40 2.70
N ALA A 35 -13.98 21.31 2.65
CA ALA A 35 -14.70 20.09 3.03
C ALA A 35 -14.48 18.96 2.02
N ALA A 36 -14.55 19.25 0.71
CA ALA A 36 -14.29 18.28 -0.34
C ALA A 36 -12.81 17.85 -0.37
N SER A 37 -11.90 18.81 -0.16
CA SER A 37 -10.45 18.52 -0.06
C SER A 37 -10.15 17.56 1.08
N ARG A 38 -10.70 17.78 2.27
CA ARG A 38 -10.53 16.91 3.42
C ARG A 38 -11.11 15.52 3.18
N ALA A 39 -12.35 15.44 2.68
CA ALA A 39 -12.99 14.15 2.38
C ALA A 39 -12.21 13.35 1.33
N ALA A 40 -11.69 14.00 0.28
CA ALA A 40 -10.87 13.37 -0.74
C ALA A 40 -9.51 12.89 -0.17
N ALA A 41 -8.86 13.69 0.66
CA ALA A 41 -7.62 13.30 1.34
C ALA A 41 -7.85 12.07 2.22
N ASN A 42 -8.90 12.09 3.06
CA ASN A 42 -9.21 10.99 3.97
C ASN A 42 -9.66 9.72 3.24
N LEU A 43 -10.34 9.83 2.09
CA LEU A 43 -10.60 8.69 1.22
C LEU A 43 -9.30 7.95 0.85
N LEU A 44 -8.20 8.68 0.69
CA LEU A 44 -6.91 8.08 0.35
C LEU A 44 -6.14 7.53 1.55
N GLY A 45 -6.65 7.65 2.76
CA GLY A 45 -6.12 6.92 3.93
C GLY A 45 -5.99 5.42 3.69
N VAL A 46 -6.87 4.84 2.86
CA VAL A 46 -6.84 3.43 2.46
C VAL A 46 -5.58 3.03 1.71
N VAL A 47 -4.94 3.95 1.00
CA VAL A 47 -3.73 3.68 0.18
C VAL A 47 -2.49 4.42 0.66
N THR A 48 -2.63 5.37 1.59
CA THR A 48 -1.50 6.13 2.13
C THR A 48 -1.13 5.70 3.55
N TYR A 49 -2.10 5.16 4.30
CA TYR A 49 -1.93 4.84 5.72
C TYR A 49 -1.47 6.03 6.57
N ASP A 50 -1.73 7.24 6.08
CA ASP A 50 -1.37 8.51 6.72
C ASP A 50 -2.61 9.13 7.38
N ALA A 51 -2.45 9.69 8.56
CA ALA A 51 -3.54 10.33 9.30
C ALA A 51 -3.90 11.72 8.76
N ASP A 52 -3.04 12.31 7.94
CA ASP A 52 -3.25 13.58 7.26
C ASP A 52 -2.74 13.49 5.80
N PRO A 53 -3.44 12.77 4.91
CA PRO A 53 -3.01 12.67 3.51
C PRO A 53 -3.02 14.03 2.80
N GLY A 54 -3.69 15.02 3.38
CA GLY A 54 -3.75 16.38 2.85
C GLY A 54 -2.41 17.12 2.86
N ARG A 55 -1.48 16.74 3.74
CA ARG A 55 -0.11 17.29 3.83
C ARG A 55 0.83 16.82 2.72
N LEU A 56 0.46 15.76 2.01
CA LEU A 56 1.28 15.15 0.95
C LEU A 56 1.25 16.00 -0.32
N SER A 57 2.19 15.78 -1.23
CA SER A 57 2.24 16.45 -2.53
C SER A 57 0.89 16.37 -3.25
N ALA A 58 0.41 17.48 -3.76
CA ALA A 58 -0.87 17.52 -4.46
C ALA A 58 -0.88 16.59 -5.67
N ALA A 59 0.22 16.51 -6.43
CA ALA A 59 0.37 15.58 -7.54
C ALA A 59 0.28 14.12 -7.08
N PHE A 60 0.93 13.77 -5.96
CA PHE A 60 0.92 12.43 -5.39
C PHE A 60 -0.49 11.99 -4.96
N VAL A 61 -1.23 12.86 -4.26
CA VAL A 61 -2.58 12.56 -3.80
C VAL A 61 -3.57 12.55 -4.98
N TRP A 62 -3.44 13.51 -5.90
CA TRP A 62 -4.32 13.65 -7.05
C TRP A 62 -4.26 12.43 -7.99
N GLU A 63 -3.06 11.97 -8.33
CA GLU A 63 -2.88 10.77 -9.14
C GLU A 63 -3.60 9.57 -8.53
N ARG A 64 -3.44 9.36 -7.23
CA ARG A 64 -4.07 8.26 -6.49
C ARG A 64 -5.58 8.39 -6.44
N LEU A 65 -6.09 9.60 -6.19
CA LEU A 65 -7.52 9.88 -6.20
C LEU A 65 -8.14 9.53 -7.55
N LEU A 66 -7.52 9.98 -8.64
CA LEU A 66 -8.00 9.69 -9.99
C LEU A 66 -7.95 8.19 -10.31
N ARG A 67 -6.98 7.46 -9.76
CA ARG A 67 -6.86 6.00 -9.95
C ARG A 67 -7.92 5.24 -9.15
N VAL A 68 -8.05 5.50 -7.85
CA VAL A 68 -9.00 4.75 -7.01
C VAL A 68 -10.46 5.05 -7.36
N THR A 69 -10.72 6.22 -7.96
CA THR A 69 -12.06 6.61 -8.44
C THR A 69 -12.28 6.37 -9.94
N ALA A 70 -11.34 5.69 -10.62
CA ALA A 70 -11.47 5.40 -12.04
C ALA A 70 -12.66 4.46 -12.31
N PRO A 71 -13.60 4.84 -13.21
CA PRO A 71 -14.77 4.02 -13.50
C PRO A 71 -14.43 2.77 -14.34
N ARG A 72 -13.39 2.85 -15.19
CA ARG A 72 -12.99 1.79 -16.13
C ARG A 72 -11.50 1.93 -16.49
N PRO A 73 -10.71 0.80 -16.51
CA PRO A 73 -11.03 -0.46 -15.85
C PRO A 73 -11.12 -0.25 -14.32
N PRO A 74 -11.81 -1.14 -13.57
CA PRO A 74 -11.91 -0.97 -12.13
C PRO A 74 -10.51 -0.95 -11.53
N ALA A 75 -10.23 0.06 -10.68
CA ALA A 75 -8.93 0.24 -10.05
C ALA A 75 -8.62 -0.89 -9.05
N VAL A 76 -9.65 -1.46 -8.44
CA VAL A 76 -9.54 -2.52 -7.43
C VAL A 76 -9.99 -3.84 -8.01
N ARG A 77 -9.16 -4.87 -7.85
CA ARG A 77 -9.45 -6.26 -8.21
C ARG A 77 -9.04 -7.16 -7.06
N TYR A 78 -9.82 -8.21 -6.85
CA TYR A 78 -9.53 -9.20 -5.82
C TYR A 78 -8.82 -10.41 -6.43
N VAL A 79 -7.80 -10.87 -5.73
CA VAL A 79 -7.10 -12.11 -6.09
C VAL A 79 -7.78 -13.24 -5.33
N ILE A 80 -8.42 -14.15 -6.03
CA ILE A 80 -9.07 -15.31 -5.42
C ILE A 80 -8.01 -16.19 -4.72
N GLY A 81 -8.25 -16.52 -3.47
CA GLY A 81 -7.30 -17.18 -2.56
C GLY A 81 -6.33 -16.21 -1.90
N GLY A 82 -6.50 -14.88 -2.10
CA GLY A 82 -5.69 -13.83 -1.49
C GLY A 82 -4.26 -13.74 -2.02
N TRP A 83 -3.49 -12.81 -1.47
CA TRP A 83 -2.09 -12.59 -1.87
C TRP A 83 -1.18 -13.80 -1.63
N SER A 84 -1.50 -14.66 -0.66
CA SER A 84 -0.75 -15.90 -0.42
C SER A 84 -0.75 -16.83 -1.62
N SER A 85 -1.84 -16.89 -2.39
CA SER A 85 -1.92 -17.69 -3.61
C SER A 85 -1.00 -17.16 -4.73
N VAL A 86 -0.85 -15.83 -4.84
CA VAL A 86 0.10 -15.21 -5.79
C VAL A 86 1.53 -15.57 -5.38
N ILE A 87 1.87 -15.40 -4.10
CA ILE A 87 3.22 -15.71 -3.61
C ILE A 87 3.54 -17.20 -3.79
N ALA A 88 2.59 -18.08 -3.48
CA ALA A 88 2.78 -19.53 -3.68
C ALA A 88 3.05 -19.88 -5.14
N ARG A 89 2.30 -19.30 -6.09
CA ARG A 89 2.51 -19.51 -7.53
C ARG A 89 3.87 -18.97 -7.99
N LEU A 90 4.26 -17.77 -7.55
CA LEU A 90 5.58 -17.21 -7.87
C LEU A 90 6.70 -18.08 -7.32
N ALA A 91 6.59 -18.53 -6.06
CA ALA A 91 7.58 -19.40 -5.45
C ALA A 91 7.69 -20.76 -6.16
N THR A 92 6.56 -21.35 -6.57
CA THR A 92 6.54 -22.58 -7.37
C THR A 92 7.26 -22.34 -8.70
N ARG A 93 6.92 -21.28 -9.41
CA ARG A 93 7.55 -20.96 -10.69
C ARG A 93 9.06 -20.71 -10.55
N ALA A 94 9.48 -20.01 -9.51
CA ALA A 94 10.90 -19.79 -9.24
C ALA A 94 11.65 -21.12 -9.05
N ARG A 95 11.09 -22.04 -8.27
CA ARG A 95 11.69 -23.38 -8.07
C ARG A 95 11.77 -24.18 -9.37
N GLU A 96 10.73 -24.17 -10.19
CA GLU A 96 10.74 -24.80 -11.53
C GLU A 96 11.86 -24.28 -12.42
N MET A 97 12.24 -23.00 -12.24
CA MET A 97 13.36 -22.35 -12.94
C MET A 97 14.72 -22.59 -12.27
N GLY A 98 14.80 -23.42 -11.24
CA GLY A 98 16.04 -23.76 -10.54
C GLY A 98 16.43 -22.80 -9.40
N VAL A 99 15.53 -21.86 -9.02
CA VAL A 99 15.80 -20.95 -7.89
C VAL A 99 15.69 -21.72 -6.58
N VAL A 100 16.71 -21.62 -5.74
CA VAL A 100 16.71 -22.14 -4.37
C VAL A 100 16.09 -21.09 -3.45
N ILE A 101 15.07 -21.48 -2.69
CA ILE A 101 14.41 -20.62 -1.69
C ILE A 101 14.75 -21.17 -0.31
N GLU A 102 15.56 -20.43 0.43
CA GLU A 102 15.92 -20.76 1.81
C GLU A 102 15.04 -19.96 2.77
N THR A 103 14.43 -20.66 3.72
CA THR A 103 13.61 -20.04 4.78
C THR A 103 14.29 -20.23 6.13
N GLY A 104 14.03 -19.29 7.08
CA GLY A 104 14.71 -19.30 8.37
C GLY A 104 16.18 -18.88 8.30
N ALA A 105 16.67 -18.47 7.13
CA ALA A 105 18.02 -17.99 6.90
C ALA A 105 18.08 -16.47 7.07
N ARG A 106 18.69 -16.01 8.15
CA ARG A 106 18.95 -14.59 8.36
C ARG A 106 20.20 -14.17 7.62
N VAL A 107 20.12 -13.06 6.88
CA VAL A 107 21.25 -12.46 6.18
C VAL A 107 21.71 -11.23 6.96
N ASP A 108 22.89 -11.29 7.58
CA ASP A 108 23.50 -10.18 8.33
C ASP A 108 24.63 -9.49 7.56
N GLN A 109 25.12 -10.12 6.47
CA GLN A 109 26.14 -9.57 5.57
C GLN A 109 25.74 -9.85 4.13
N LEU A 110 26.01 -8.92 3.23
CA LEU A 110 25.75 -9.14 1.81
C LEU A 110 26.60 -10.29 1.26
N PRO A 111 26.00 -11.18 0.46
CA PRO A 111 26.78 -12.10 -0.37
C PRO A 111 27.51 -11.36 -1.49
N ASP A 112 28.34 -12.09 -2.26
CA ASP A 112 29.03 -11.54 -3.43
C ASP A 112 28.01 -11.04 -4.48
N PRO A 113 28.24 -9.85 -5.08
CA PRO A 113 27.37 -9.32 -6.14
C PRO A 113 27.32 -10.22 -7.39
N PRO A 114 26.20 -10.18 -8.15
CA PRO A 114 25.08 -9.25 -8.02
C PRO A 114 24.07 -9.65 -6.94
N VAL A 115 23.59 -8.68 -6.17
CA VAL A 115 22.65 -8.86 -5.05
C VAL A 115 21.42 -7.94 -5.19
N LEU A 116 20.22 -8.51 -4.97
CA LEU A 116 18.99 -7.75 -4.81
C LEU A 116 18.56 -7.78 -3.33
N VAL A 117 18.50 -6.61 -2.72
CA VAL A 117 17.99 -6.41 -1.36
C VAL A 117 16.51 -6.01 -1.45
N ALA A 118 15.62 -6.94 -1.11
CA ALA A 118 14.17 -6.76 -1.17
C ALA A 118 13.52 -6.75 0.23
N THR A 119 14.17 -6.05 1.16
CA THR A 119 13.71 -5.89 2.55
C THR A 119 13.14 -4.50 2.76
N GLU A 120 12.55 -4.26 3.94
CA GLU A 120 12.17 -2.91 4.37
C GLU A 120 13.40 -1.97 4.39
N LEU A 121 13.20 -0.68 4.10
CA LEU A 121 14.31 0.29 4.06
C LEU A 121 15.15 0.30 5.34
N THR A 122 14.52 0.17 6.51
CA THR A 122 15.25 0.11 7.79
C THR A 122 16.16 -1.13 7.90
N ALA A 123 15.76 -2.26 7.31
CA ALA A 123 16.60 -3.45 7.27
C ALA A 123 17.70 -3.32 6.21
N ALA A 124 17.37 -2.77 5.03
CA ALA A 124 18.33 -2.46 3.98
C ALA A 124 19.40 -1.45 4.47
N GLN A 125 18.99 -0.41 5.20
CA GLN A 125 19.88 0.58 5.82
C GLN A 125 20.96 -0.08 6.70
N ARG A 126 20.55 -1.03 7.52
CA ARG A 126 21.49 -1.77 8.39
C ARG A 126 22.40 -2.71 7.59
N LEU A 127 21.83 -3.44 6.64
CA LEU A 127 22.55 -4.42 5.83
C LEU A 127 23.59 -3.76 4.92
N LEU A 128 23.28 -2.56 4.39
CA LEU A 128 24.14 -1.79 3.49
C LEU A 128 25.02 -0.75 4.22
N ALA A 129 24.85 -0.61 5.55
CA ALA A 129 25.47 0.46 6.34
C ALA A 129 25.24 1.86 5.74
N ASP A 130 24.06 2.09 5.14
CA ASP A 130 23.71 3.30 4.42
C ASP A 130 22.57 4.06 5.12
N ALA A 131 22.91 5.05 5.93
CA ALA A 131 21.97 5.87 6.68
C ALA A 131 21.06 6.75 5.78
N THR A 132 21.34 6.88 4.49
CA THR A 132 20.53 7.66 3.55
C THR A 132 19.29 6.93 3.05
N LEU A 133 19.17 5.63 3.31
CA LEU A 133 18.01 4.81 2.93
C LEU A 133 16.82 5.11 3.83
N LEU A 134 16.28 6.32 3.70
CA LEU A 134 15.13 6.82 4.44
C LEU A 134 14.09 7.39 3.47
N TRP A 135 12.82 7.16 3.77
CA TRP A 135 11.69 7.79 3.10
C TRP A 135 10.48 7.81 4.02
N ASP A 136 9.58 8.79 3.80
CA ASP A 136 8.34 8.88 4.55
C ASP A 136 7.42 7.70 4.23
N SER A 137 6.78 7.18 5.26
CA SER A 137 5.80 6.09 5.17
C SER A 137 4.69 6.32 6.20
N GLY A 138 3.50 5.86 5.89
CA GLY A 138 2.38 5.90 6.82
C GLY A 138 2.60 5.04 8.06
N ARG A 139 1.83 5.33 9.10
CA ARG A 139 1.78 4.54 10.34
C ARG A 139 0.32 4.26 10.69
N SER A 140 -0.04 2.99 10.77
CA SER A 140 -1.45 2.60 10.95
C SER A 140 -1.61 1.47 11.94
N VAL A 141 -2.66 1.52 12.75
CA VAL A 141 -3.13 0.35 13.49
C VAL A 141 -4.01 -0.48 12.57
N LEU A 142 -3.82 -1.79 12.63
CA LEU A 142 -4.52 -2.80 11.85
C LEU A 142 -5.34 -3.68 12.78
N LEU A 143 -6.52 -4.09 12.35
CA LEU A 143 -7.39 -5.02 13.07
C LEU A 143 -7.98 -6.03 12.07
N ASP A 144 -7.60 -7.28 12.22
CA ASP A 144 -8.13 -8.39 11.46
C ASP A 144 -9.08 -9.20 12.33
N LEU A 145 -10.25 -9.55 11.81
CA LEU A 145 -11.30 -10.27 12.53
C LEU A 145 -11.86 -11.42 11.70
N GLY A 146 -11.96 -12.59 12.32
CA GLY A 146 -12.91 -13.63 11.94
C GLY A 146 -14.18 -13.44 12.74
N VAL A 147 -15.30 -13.22 12.07
CA VAL A 147 -16.59 -13.03 12.72
C VAL A 147 -17.64 -13.99 12.16
N THR A 148 -18.58 -14.47 12.99
CA THR A 148 -19.75 -15.16 12.47
C THR A 148 -20.49 -14.22 11.52
N ALA A 149 -20.76 -14.64 10.29
CA ALA A 149 -21.39 -13.83 9.26
C ALA A 149 -22.84 -13.47 9.64
N ARG A 150 -23.25 -12.26 9.27
CA ARG A 150 -24.62 -11.77 9.47
C ARG A 150 -25.07 -10.96 8.27
N GLY A 151 -26.34 -11.11 7.89
CA GLY A 151 -26.97 -10.22 6.91
C GLY A 151 -26.93 -8.77 7.39
N GLY A 152 -26.59 -7.85 6.47
CA GLY A 152 -26.47 -6.43 6.77
C GLY A 152 -25.06 -5.98 7.19
N ASP A 153 -24.10 -6.90 7.36
CA ASP A 153 -22.68 -6.52 7.51
C ASP A 153 -22.19 -5.78 6.25
N ALA A 154 -21.56 -4.63 6.43
CA ALA A 154 -21.06 -3.84 5.32
C ALA A 154 -19.98 -4.60 4.52
N PHE A 155 -19.94 -4.37 3.22
CA PHE A 155 -18.82 -4.82 2.38
C PHE A 155 -17.58 -4.00 2.68
N ALA A 156 -17.68 -2.68 2.63
CA ALA A 156 -16.60 -1.76 2.96
C ALA A 156 -17.14 -0.49 3.62
N VAL A 157 -16.34 0.12 4.48
CA VAL A 157 -16.61 1.43 5.10
C VAL A 157 -15.36 2.27 4.99
N VAL A 158 -15.51 3.48 4.45
CA VAL A 158 -14.45 4.49 4.40
C VAL A 158 -14.83 5.60 5.36
N ASP A 159 -13.92 5.94 6.27
CA ASP A 159 -14.08 7.08 7.16
C ASP A 159 -13.50 8.33 6.49
N LEU A 160 -14.38 9.22 6.05
CA LEU A 160 -13.99 10.47 5.40
C LEU A 160 -13.56 11.56 6.39
N ASP A 161 -13.70 11.33 7.69
CA ASP A 161 -13.31 12.27 8.74
C ASP A 161 -11.95 11.91 9.36
N GLU A 162 -11.63 10.60 9.48
CA GLU A 162 -10.44 10.12 10.19
C GLU A 162 -9.52 9.22 9.33
N ALA A 163 -9.76 9.14 8.02
CA ALA A 163 -9.00 8.33 7.06
C ALA A 163 -8.97 6.81 7.36
N GLY A 164 -9.90 6.32 8.18
CA GLY A 164 -10.05 4.91 8.50
C GLY A 164 -10.70 4.10 7.37
N PHE A 165 -10.43 2.81 7.34
CA PHE A 165 -10.99 1.90 6.35
C PHE A 165 -11.27 0.53 6.95
N LEU A 166 -12.37 -0.07 6.49
CA LEU A 166 -12.76 -1.44 6.81
C LEU A 166 -13.24 -2.12 5.54
N GLU A 167 -12.88 -3.38 5.36
CA GLU A 167 -13.37 -4.21 4.27
C GLU A 167 -13.59 -5.65 4.70
N ARG A 168 -14.67 -6.25 4.20
CA ARG A 168 -15.00 -7.66 4.39
C ARG A 168 -14.52 -8.47 3.19
N TYR A 169 -13.25 -8.87 3.21
CA TYR A 169 -12.57 -9.56 2.10
C TYR A 169 -13.19 -10.89 1.71
N SER A 170 -13.87 -11.57 2.64
CA SER A 170 -14.62 -12.80 2.33
C SER A 170 -15.93 -12.55 1.55
N SER A 171 -16.30 -11.29 1.28
CA SER A 171 -17.46 -10.98 0.45
C SER A 171 -17.23 -11.26 -1.03
N PRO A 172 -16.16 -10.73 -1.66
CA PRO A 172 -15.81 -11.07 -3.03
C PRO A 172 -15.15 -12.44 -3.17
N ASP A 173 -14.53 -12.96 -2.09
CA ASP A 173 -13.85 -14.26 -2.07
C ASP A 173 -14.19 -15.08 -0.84
N PRO A 174 -15.25 -15.92 -0.90
CA PRO A 174 -15.66 -16.75 0.23
C PRO A 174 -14.60 -17.75 0.70
N THR A 175 -13.56 -18.03 -0.08
CA THR A 175 -12.50 -18.98 0.30
C THR A 175 -11.60 -18.45 1.41
N LEU A 176 -11.67 -17.14 1.72
CA LEU A 176 -10.87 -16.48 2.75
C LEU A 176 -11.43 -16.65 4.18
N ALA A 177 -12.59 -17.27 4.35
CA ALA A 177 -13.16 -17.55 5.66
C ALA A 177 -13.86 -18.93 5.67
N PRO A 178 -13.95 -19.62 6.83
CA PRO A 178 -14.78 -20.81 6.96
C PRO A 178 -16.25 -20.53 6.65
N ALA A 179 -17.00 -21.56 6.26
CA ALA A 179 -18.45 -21.45 6.05
C ALA A 179 -19.15 -20.83 7.27
N GLY A 180 -20.07 -19.90 7.03
CA GLY A 180 -20.78 -19.16 8.07
C GLY A 180 -19.97 -18.06 8.77
N HIS A 181 -18.75 -17.79 8.31
CA HIS A 181 -17.90 -16.73 8.86
C HIS A 181 -17.50 -15.69 7.80
N SER A 182 -17.02 -14.55 8.27
CA SER A 182 -16.46 -13.48 7.44
C SER A 182 -15.06 -13.12 7.93
N LEU A 183 -14.16 -12.85 6.98
CA LEU A 183 -12.88 -12.18 7.22
C LEU A 183 -13.10 -10.68 7.03
N VAL A 184 -12.84 -9.91 8.08
CA VAL A 184 -12.89 -8.45 8.08
C VAL A 184 -11.49 -7.93 8.38
N GLN A 185 -10.98 -7.03 7.55
CA GLN A 185 -9.74 -6.32 7.80
C GLN A 185 -10.01 -4.82 7.88
N ALA A 186 -9.43 -4.18 8.87
CA ALA A 186 -9.63 -2.76 9.11
C ALA A 186 -8.32 -2.07 9.46
N GLN A 187 -8.22 -0.79 9.13
CA GLN A 187 -7.07 0.05 9.44
C GLN A 187 -7.50 1.45 9.87
N MET A 188 -6.69 2.03 10.76
CA MET A 188 -6.82 3.42 11.19
C MET A 188 -5.43 4.05 11.24
N PRO A 189 -5.14 5.05 10.40
CA PRO A 189 -3.88 5.77 10.46
C PRO A 189 -3.70 6.41 11.84
N LEU A 190 -2.48 6.29 12.39
CA LEU A 190 -2.13 6.86 13.67
C LEU A 190 -1.67 8.30 13.51
N ARG A 191 -2.25 9.19 14.31
CA ARG A 191 -1.84 10.59 14.40
C ARG A 191 -0.45 10.71 15.02
N PHE A 192 0.20 11.84 14.82
CA PHE A 192 1.48 12.10 15.49
C PHE A 192 1.33 11.97 17.00
N GLY A 193 2.22 11.21 17.63
CA GLY A 193 2.19 10.94 19.07
C GLY A 193 1.08 10.00 19.56
N GLU A 194 0.17 9.56 18.68
CA GLU A 194 -0.93 8.69 19.07
C GLU A 194 -0.46 7.27 19.40
N SER A 195 -0.96 6.72 20.51
CA SER A 195 -0.66 5.36 20.90
C SER A 195 -1.42 4.32 20.05
N LYS A 196 -0.91 3.08 20.01
CA LYS A 196 -1.64 1.94 19.42
C LYS A 196 -3.03 1.80 20.03
N ALA A 197 -3.16 1.94 21.34
CA ALA A 197 -4.42 1.76 22.05
C ALA A 197 -5.46 2.83 21.66
N ASP A 198 -5.03 4.08 21.50
CA ASP A 198 -5.92 5.17 21.06
C ASP A 198 -6.40 4.97 19.63
N GLY A 199 -5.49 4.67 18.72
CA GLY A 199 -5.81 4.35 17.34
C GLY A 199 -6.76 3.15 17.23
N LEU A 200 -6.50 2.10 18.02
CA LEU A 200 -7.37 0.91 18.05
C LEU A 200 -8.78 1.25 18.54
N ARG A 201 -8.93 2.12 19.54
CA ARG A 201 -10.26 2.58 19.99
C ARG A 201 -11.03 3.32 18.88
N ARG A 202 -10.35 4.15 18.07
CA ARG A 202 -10.96 4.79 16.88
C ARG A 202 -11.38 3.74 15.85
N LEU A 203 -10.49 2.80 15.56
CA LEU A 203 -10.75 1.72 14.60
C LEU A 203 -11.93 0.84 15.04
N GLU A 204 -12.00 0.48 16.31
CA GLU A 204 -13.10 -0.32 16.83
C GLU A 204 -14.47 0.36 16.74
N ARG A 205 -14.51 1.71 16.81
CA ARG A 205 -15.75 2.46 16.53
C ARG A 205 -16.16 2.35 15.07
N LEU A 206 -15.19 2.47 14.15
CA LEU A 206 -15.44 2.28 12.72
C LEU A 206 -15.93 0.86 12.43
N VAL A 207 -15.34 -0.16 13.05
CA VAL A 207 -15.76 -1.55 12.90
C VAL A 207 -17.21 -1.75 13.41
N GLU A 208 -17.59 -1.10 14.51
CA GLU A 208 -18.97 -1.18 15.01
C GLU A 208 -20.00 -0.59 14.03
N LEU A 209 -19.62 0.43 13.25
CA LEU A 209 -20.50 0.98 12.21
C LEU A 209 -20.69 0.02 11.04
N GLY A 210 -19.62 -0.67 10.63
CA GLY A 210 -19.68 -1.59 9.47
C GLY A 210 -20.15 -3.00 9.82
N ILE A 211 -19.82 -3.48 11.01
CA ILE A 211 -20.07 -4.86 11.50
C ILE A 211 -20.73 -4.77 12.89
N PRO A 212 -22.00 -4.39 12.98
CA PRO A 212 -22.66 -4.15 14.26
C PRO A 212 -22.65 -5.38 15.19
N GLY A 213 -22.26 -5.16 16.45
CA GLY A 213 -22.16 -6.22 17.46
C GLY A 213 -21.01 -7.21 17.20
N TRP A 214 -20.01 -6.83 16.45
CA TRP A 214 -18.87 -7.68 16.05
C TRP A 214 -18.20 -8.35 17.24
N ARG A 215 -18.06 -7.68 18.39
CA ARG A 215 -17.37 -8.24 19.56
C ARG A 215 -17.95 -9.57 20.04
N ARG A 216 -19.27 -9.72 19.99
CA ARG A 216 -19.97 -10.97 20.40
C ARG A 216 -19.92 -12.07 19.35
N ARG A 217 -19.55 -11.70 18.09
CA ARG A 217 -19.46 -12.60 16.94
C ARG A 217 -18.03 -12.95 16.57
N THR A 218 -17.05 -12.36 17.24
CA THR A 218 -15.62 -12.57 16.95
C THR A 218 -15.20 -13.97 17.37
N THR A 219 -14.69 -14.74 16.44
CA THR A 219 -14.11 -16.07 16.64
C THR A 219 -12.58 -16.04 16.57
N TRP A 220 -12.03 -15.04 15.92
CA TRP A 220 -10.60 -14.81 15.80
C TRP A 220 -10.29 -13.31 15.70
N ARG A 221 -9.19 -12.89 16.32
CA ARG A 221 -8.77 -11.49 16.31
C ARG A 221 -7.24 -11.39 16.25
N ARG A 222 -6.74 -10.47 15.44
CA ARG A 222 -5.35 -10.02 15.44
C ARG A 222 -5.32 -8.51 15.30
N ASP A 223 -4.44 -7.84 16.07
CA ASP A 223 -4.17 -6.42 15.90
C ASP A 223 -2.66 -6.14 15.88
N ALA A 224 -2.25 -5.20 15.05
CA ALA A 224 -0.87 -4.84 14.82
C ALA A 224 -0.71 -3.35 14.56
N VAL A 225 0.54 -2.87 14.56
CA VAL A 225 0.90 -1.56 14.00
C VAL A 225 1.82 -1.80 12.81
N ALA A 226 1.46 -1.22 11.67
CA ALA A 226 2.33 -1.12 10.51
C ALA A 226 3.07 0.22 10.57
N THR A 227 4.40 0.17 10.45
CA THR A 227 5.28 1.34 10.39
C THR A 227 6.41 1.02 9.42
N GLY A 228 6.70 1.91 8.46
CA GLY A 228 7.75 1.69 7.45
C GLY A 228 7.45 0.58 6.43
N ARG A 229 6.18 0.14 6.35
CA ARG A 229 5.71 -0.99 5.51
C ARG A 229 4.43 -0.66 4.75
N THR A 230 4.10 0.60 4.64
CA THR A 230 2.81 1.04 4.11
C THR A 230 2.95 1.74 2.76
N GLY A 231 4.13 1.59 2.13
CA GLY A 231 4.49 2.27 0.91
C GLY A 231 5.04 3.68 1.15
N ALA A 232 5.67 4.23 0.12
CA ALA A 232 6.27 5.55 0.15
C ALA A 232 5.23 6.66 0.10
N LEU A 233 5.46 7.73 0.86
CA LEU A 233 4.70 8.98 0.84
C LEU A 233 5.57 10.09 0.26
N ASP A 234 5.08 10.78 -0.77
CA ASP A 234 5.81 11.88 -1.40
C ASP A 234 5.28 13.21 -0.85
N LEU A 235 6.14 13.94 -0.14
CA LEU A 235 5.88 15.28 0.38
C LEU A 235 5.96 16.35 -0.73
N PRO A 236 5.46 17.57 -0.51
CA PRO A 236 5.63 18.68 -1.44
C PRO A 236 7.09 18.84 -1.90
N GLY A 237 7.29 19.02 -3.20
CA GLY A 237 8.62 19.11 -3.83
C GLY A 237 9.28 17.77 -4.13
N ARG A 238 8.66 16.65 -3.79
CA ARG A 238 9.20 15.29 -4.01
C ARG A 238 8.30 14.44 -4.90
N THR A 239 8.93 13.50 -5.59
CA THR A 239 8.27 12.50 -6.44
C THR A 239 8.86 11.13 -6.19
N TRP A 240 8.29 10.10 -6.79
CA TRP A 240 8.85 8.75 -6.72
C TRP A 240 10.29 8.65 -7.26
N ARG A 241 10.77 9.61 -8.09
CA ARG A 241 12.14 9.64 -8.62
C ARG A 241 13.18 10.05 -7.58
N ASP A 242 12.72 10.75 -6.53
CA ASP A 242 13.57 11.24 -5.46
C ASP A 242 13.75 10.21 -4.33
N ARG A 243 13.01 9.09 -4.39
CA ARG A 243 13.12 7.97 -3.45
C ARG A 243 14.48 7.28 -3.58
N PRO A 244 14.88 6.44 -2.60
CA PRO A 244 16.11 5.66 -2.69
C PRO A 244 16.26 4.96 -4.04
N ALA A 245 17.39 5.19 -4.71
CA ALA A 245 17.66 4.65 -6.04
C ALA A 245 17.73 3.12 -6.01
N ILE A 246 17.27 2.48 -7.08
CA ILE A 246 17.29 1.01 -7.23
C ILE A 246 18.74 0.52 -7.28
N SER A 247 19.59 1.10 -8.13
CA SER A 247 21.02 0.75 -8.17
C SER A 247 21.77 1.45 -7.03
N ARG A 248 22.55 0.68 -6.27
CA ARG A 248 23.42 1.18 -5.19
C ARG A 248 24.92 1.19 -5.57
N GLY A 249 25.24 0.81 -6.80
CA GLY A 249 26.63 0.58 -7.23
C GLY A 249 27.08 -0.86 -6.94
N ASP A 250 28.25 -1.22 -7.48
CA ASP A 250 28.97 -2.48 -7.23
C ASP A 250 28.10 -3.76 -7.33
N GLY A 251 27.11 -3.76 -8.24
CA GLY A 251 26.22 -4.89 -8.45
C GLY A 251 25.15 -5.08 -7.35
N VAL A 252 24.93 -4.08 -6.48
CA VAL A 252 23.90 -4.10 -5.44
C VAL A 252 22.66 -3.32 -5.89
N PHE A 253 21.49 -3.92 -5.72
CA PHE A 253 20.20 -3.35 -6.13
C PHE A 253 19.17 -3.43 -5.02
N LEU A 254 18.27 -2.44 -4.95
CA LEU A 254 17.10 -2.44 -4.06
C LEU A 254 15.84 -2.78 -4.83
N ALA A 255 14.91 -3.49 -4.18
CA ALA A 255 13.54 -3.67 -4.65
C ALA A 255 12.56 -3.53 -3.49
N GLY A 256 11.41 -2.89 -3.72
CA GLY A 256 10.39 -2.69 -2.68
C GLY A 256 9.45 -1.54 -3.01
N ASP A 257 8.51 -1.29 -2.13
CA ASP A 257 7.45 -0.27 -2.30
C ASP A 257 7.88 1.17 -1.93
N MET A 258 9.12 1.34 -1.45
CA MET A 258 9.66 2.62 -1.01
C MET A 258 10.88 3.08 -1.81
N VAL A 259 11.17 2.48 -2.95
CA VAL A 259 12.29 2.83 -3.83
C VAL A 259 11.83 3.61 -5.06
N ALA A 260 12.81 4.12 -5.84
CA ALA A 260 12.57 4.96 -7.03
C ALA A 260 12.00 4.17 -8.20
N ALA A 261 10.73 3.76 -8.09
CA ALA A 261 9.97 3.15 -9.17
C ALA A 261 8.54 3.72 -9.24
N PRO A 262 7.94 3.79 -10.44
CA PRO A 262 6.58 4.27 -10.60
C PRO A 262 5.56 3.24 -10.09
N GLY A 263 4.36 3.71 -9.75
CA GLY A 263 3.25 2.85 -9.39
C GLY A 263 2.57 3.22 -8.07
N LEU A 264 1.60 2.40 -7.69
CA LEU A 264 0.85 2.51 -6.46
C LEU A 264 1.03 1.22 -5.64
N LEU A 265 1.49 1.35 -4.38
CA LEU A 265 1.68 0.22 -3.44
C LEU A 265 2.50 -0.93 -4.07
N GLY A 266 1.93 -2.13 -4.17
CA GLY A 266 2.60 -3.31 -4.72
C GLY A 266 3.13 -3.17 -6.15
N GLU A 267 2.60 -2.23 -6.95
CA GLU A 267 3.15 -1.95 -8.28
C GLU A 267 4.57 -1.39 -8.21
N VAL A 268 4.86 -0.56 -7.20
CA VAL A 268 6.22 -0.04 -6.97
C VAL A 268 7.17 -1.20 -6.69
N SER A 269 6.76 -2.17 -5.85
CA SER A 269 7.55 -3.37 -5.56
C SER A 269 7.82 -4.19 -6.82
N ILE A 270 6.80 -4.41 -7.66
CA ILE A 270 6.94 -5.19 -8.90
C ILE A 270 7.84 -4.44 -9.90
N ASN A 271 7.60 -3.16 -10.13
CA ASN A 271 8.36 -2.36 -11.08
C ASN A 271 9.82 -2.22 -10.65
N SER A 272 10.08 -2.03 -9.36
CA SER A 272 11.45 -1.98 -8.84
C SER A 272 12.16 -3.33 -8.94
N ALA A 273 11.45 -4.44 -8.66
CA ALA A 273 12.02 -5.78 -8.78
C ALA A 273 12.42 -6.10 -10.22
N ILE A 274 11.59 -5.73 -11.22
CA ILE A 274 11.91 -5.91 -12.64
C ILE A 274 13.17 -5.10 -13.01
N GLN A 275 13.27 -3.85 -12.57
CA GLN A 275 14.43 -2.99 -12.86
C GLN A 275 15.70 -3.51 -12.15
N ALA A 276 15.59 -3.91 -10.88
CA ALA A 276 16.69 -4.49 -10.11
C ALA A 276 17.21 -5.79 -10.75
N ALA A 277 16.29 -6.69 -11.17
CA ALA A 277 16.67 -7.94 -11.83
C ALA A 277 17.41 -7.70 -13.15
N ARG A 278 16.94 -6.77 -13.98
CA ARG A 278 17.65 -6.38 -15.22
C ARG A 278 19.04 -5.85 -14.94
N GLY A 279 19.18 -4.98 -13.94
CA GLY A 279 20.48 -4.46 -13.52
C GLY A 279 21.43 -5.57 -13.04
N ALA A 280 20.92 -6.53 -12.26
CA ALA A 280 21.70 -7.67 -11.78
C ALA A 280 22.18 -8.59 -12.92
N VAL A 281 21.32 -8.89 -13.90
CA VAL A 281 21.68 -9.66 -15.10
C VAL A 281 22.78 -8.97 -15.90
N GLN A 282 22.69 -7.65 -16.07
CA GLN A 282 23.72 -6.86 -16.74
C GLN A 282 25.05 -6.86 -15.94
N ALA A 283 24.97 -6.71 -14.62
CA ALA A 283 26.16 -6.75 -13.75
C ALA A 283 26.84 -8.12 -13.75
N ALA A 284 26.09 -9.20 -13.90
CA ALA A 284 26.63 -10.56 -14.05
C ALA A 284 27.26 -10.83 -15.43
N GLY A 285 27.20 -9.89 -16.37
CA GLY A 285 27.69 -10.07 -17.73
C GLY A 285 26.87 -11.03 -18.60
N ILE A 286 25.68 -11.40 -18.16
CA ILE A 286 24.76 -12.28 -18.88
C ILE A 286 24.08 -11.46 -19.98
N ARG A 287 24.29 -11.83 -21.26
CA ARG A 287 23.53 -11.23 -22.36
C ARG A 287 22.10 -11.73 -22.35
N GLU A 288 21.12 -10.84 -22.40
CA GLU A 288 19.73 -11.23 -22.68
C GLU A 288 19.65 -11.78 -24.12
N ASP A 289 19.49 -13.08 -24.28
CA ASP A 289 19.02 -13.64 -25.53
C ASP A 289 17.58 -13.13 -25.73
N ARG A 290 17.42 -12.22 -26.67
CA ARG A 290 16.10 -11.69 -27.05
C ARG A 290 15.33 -12.84 -27.72
N GLU A 291 14.49 -13.56 -26.97
CA GLU A 291 13.43 -14.35 -27.60
C GLU A 291 12.53 -13.38 -28.39
N PRO A 292 12.29 -13.66 -29.67
CA PRO A 292 11.35 -12.87 -30.47
C PRO A 292 9.94 -13.05 -29.86
N VAL A 293 9.37 -11.97 -29.38
CA VAL A 293 7.94 -11.92 -29.00
C VAL A 293 7.14 -12.20 -30.25
N ASN A 294 6.66 -13.44 -30.42
CA ASN A 294 5.64 -13.77 -31.42
C ASN A 294 4.38 -12.97 -31.08
N ARG A 295 3.98 -12.14 -32.04
CA ARG A 295 2.78 -11.30 -32.00
C ARG A 295 1.49 -12.13 -32.06
#